data_0a3ec3cbde7a07493934a91a4a0ec066
#
_entry.id   0a3ec3cbde7a07493934a91a4a0ec066
#
_cell.length_a   1.000
_cell.length_b   1.000
_cell.length_c   1.000
_cell.angle_alpha   90.00
_cell.angle_beta   90.00
_cell.angle_gamma   90.00
#
_symmetry.space_group_name_H-M   'P 1'
#
loop_
_entity.id
_entity.type
_entity.pdbx_description
1 polymer ?
#
loop_
_entity_poly.entity_id
_entity_poly.type
_entity_poly.pdbx_seq_one_letter_code
_entity_poly.pdbx_strand_id
1 'polypeptide(L)'
;MNTRTGLRGWRWRRCFLCVAWLSSVLPGCALIHHNGTPYAEIAPEQINLADDIHLARDGWPSARWWTRYHDVQLDALIEQALSDAPTMVIARTRVAQARSDVELVRTGSSLQMVALASLDREHVSANGFLGPFAMNVPALGLTGPWYTEGIVGVGASLDVDIWGKQRAQIAASVGVSNARLAETSAVELEISTDVAQLYYGIQTTYQLIDLLNELHEVAVFTVQAHEARAARGLEARTRLEEARAQQLGIERQIVSAQAQIRQLRESLRALIGAGPDGLRVINPVALPRSQAALPATLSYELLARRPDLQAMRWYVEASLHRIDAARAAFYPSFDIKAFFGFNALHLADLFTHASQQINLIPGLTLPIFDGGRLNANLSGAREGSNLLIEQYNQAVLNAVRDVAQTGSRLQALDAEAQLQKQRIEFVAFARDSVEAHYQRGLASRVAALEARQPVIAEQVALLTLNGQMLGEEIALTKALGGGYRADPPVELTPR
;
A
#
# COMPACT_ATOMS: atom_id res chain seq x y z
N MET A 1 -36.52 -89.47 13.16
CA MET A 1 -35.07 -89.19 12.95
C MET A 1 -34.87 -87.87 12.28
N ASN A 2 -34.37 -86.96 13.02
CA ASN A 2 -33.50 -85.81 12.73
C ASN A 2 -33.46 -85.21 11.34
N THR A 3 -33.74 -83.91 11.21
CA THR A 3 -32.63 -82.99 11.01
C THR A 3 -33.09 -81.52 11.22
N ARG A 4 -32.53 -80.90 12.30
CA ARG A 4 -32.45 -79.44 12.47
C ARG A 4 -31.18 -79.02 11.78
N THR A 5 -31.22 -78.16 10.75
CA THR A 5 -30.18 -77.23 10.37
C THR A 5 -30.76 -76.17 9.44
N GLY A 6 -30.67 -74.89 9.76
CA GLY A 6 -30.98 -73.85 8.77
C GLY A 6 -31.41 -72.45 9.26
N LEU A 7 -30.99 -72.03 10.46
CA LEU A 7 -31.37 -70.69 10.95
C LEU A 7 -30.19 -69.77 11.37
N ARG A 8 -28.93 -70.14 11.06
CA ARG A 8 -27.74 -69.29 11.40
C ARG A 8 -27.19 -68.43 10.25
N GLY A 9 -27.62 -68.70 8.99
CA GLY A 9 -27.05 -67.95 7.82
C GLY A 9 -27.77 -66.62 7.49
N TRP A 10 -28.96 -66.37 8.01
CA TRP A 10 -29.74 -65.18 7.62
C TRP A 10 -29.43 -63.88 8.39
N ARG A 11 -28.92 -64.00 9.60
CA ARG A 11 -28.52 -62.81 10.37
C ARG A 11 -27.22 -62.17 9.87
N TRP A 12 -26.28 -62.92 9.35
CA TRP A 12 -25.00 -62.43 8.82
C TRP A 12 -25.19 -61.77 7.44
N ARG A 13 -26.11 -62.23 6.61
CA ARG A 13 -26.42 -61.62 5.31
C ARG A 13 -27.08 -60.23 5.46
N ARG A 14 -27.84 -60.01 6.49
CA ARG A 14 -28.46 -58.68 6.76
C ARG A 14 -27.41 -57.68 7.29
N CYS A 15 -26.49 -58.10 8.10
CA CYS A 15 -25.39 -57.24 8.52
C CYS A 15 -24.45 -56.87 7.37
N PHE A 16 -24.15 -57.82 6.46
CA PHE A 16 -23.31 -57.54 5.27
C PHE A 16 -24.01 -56.60 4.27
N LEU A 17 -25.32 -56.70 4.10
CA LEU A 17 -26.10 -55.77 3.27
C LEU A 17 -26.18 -54.37 3.88
N CYS A 18 -26.28 -54.21 5.20
CA CYS A 18 -26.22 -52.94 5.85
C CYS A 18 -24.81 -52.31 5.79
N VAL A 19 -23.74 -53.09 5.92
CA VAL A 19 -22.38 -52.59 5.77
C VAL A 19 -22.05 -52.24 4.31
N ALA A 20 -22.54 -53.03 3.34
CA ALA A 20 -22.41 -52.71 1.91
C ALA A 20 -23.23 -51.48 1.50
N TRP A 21 -24.40 -51.22 2.14
CA TRP A 21 -25.16 -50.00 1.91
C TRP A 21 -24.52 -48.79 2.57
N LEU A 22 -23.93 -48.93 3.76
CA LEU A 22 -23.11 -47.86 4.37
C LEU A 22 -21.86 -47.53 3.55
N SER A 23 -21.21 -48.53 2.96
CA SER A 23 -20.02 -48.32 2.10
C SER A 23 -20.34 -47.74 0.72
N SER A 24 -21.58 -47.85 0.22
CA SER A 24 -22.02 -47.23 -1.05
C SER A 24 -22.53 -45.79 -0.89
N VAL A 25 -22.79 -45.35 0.35
CA VAL A 25 -23.14 -43.95 0.67
C VAL A 25 -21.89 -43.11 1.01
N LEU A 26 -20.72 -43.74 1.20
CA LEU A 26 -19.44 -43.06 1.49
C LEU A 26 -18.75 -42.31 0.31
N PRO A 27 -19.15 -42.45 -0.99
CA PRO A 27 -18.59 -41.52 -2.00
C PRO A 27 -19.23 -40.15 -2.02
N GLY A 28 -20.09 -39.81 -1.07
CA GLY A 28 -20.66 -38.48 -0.89
C GLY A 28 -19.85 -37.51 -0.03
N CYS A 29 -18.67 -37.91 0.51
CA CYS A 29 -17.74 -36.96 1.05
C CYS A 29 -17.39 -35.96 -0.05
N ALA A 30 -17.54 -34.65 0.21
CA ALA A 30 -17.15 -33.60 -0.70
C ALA A 30 -15.68 -33.79 -1.09
N LEU A 31 -15.45 -34.53 -2.20
CA LEU A 31 -14.11 -34.82 -2.68
C LEU A 31 -13.49 -33.52 -3.12
N ILE A 32 -12.32 -33.21 -2.57
CA ILE A 32 -11.54 -32.04 -2.95
C ILE A 32 -11.16 -32.19 -4.42
N HIS A 33 -11.71 -31.34 -5.29
CA HIS A 33 -11.30 -31.30 -6.69
C HIS A 33 -9.92 -30.63 -6.80
N HIS A 34 -8.97 -31.33 -7.37
CA HIS A 34 -7.66 -30.75 -7.70
C HIS A 34 -7.79 -29.98 -9.02
N ASN A 35 -7.94 -28.66 -8.90
CA ASN A 35 -7.94 -27.77 -10.06
C ASN A 35 -6.54 -27.15 -10.18
N GLY A 36 -5.79 -27.54 -11.23
CA GLY A 36 -4.58 -26.89 -11.70
C GLY A 36 -3.38 -26.84 -10.74
N THR A 37 -2.22 -26.56 -11.27
CA THR A 37 -1.03 -26.18 -10.50
C THR A 37 -1.16 -24.70 -10.11
N PRO A 38 -0.78 -24.31 -8.88
CA PRO A 38 -0.68 -22.90 -8.51
C PRO A 38 0.26 -22.14 -9.45
N TYR A 39 -0.02 -20.88 -9.73
CA TYR A 39 0.91 -20.00 -10.41
C TYR A 39 2.21 -19.88 -9.60
N ALA A 40 3.31 -19.56 -10.27
CA ALA A 40 4.62 -19.41 -9.63
C ALA A 40 4.99 -17.93 -9.54
N GLU A 41 5.63 -17.54 -8.45
CA GLU A 41 6.32 -16.26 -8.34
C GLU A 41 7.51 -16.24 -9.32
N ILE A 42 7.81 -15.05 -9.87
CA ILE A 42 8.99 -14.85 -10.73
C ILE A 42 10.25 -15.18 -9.94
N ALA A 43 11.08 -16.05 -10.51
CA ALA A 43 12.36 -16.42 -9.91
C ALA A 43 13.34 -15.22 -9.93
N PRO A 44 14.08 -14.96 -8.85
CA PRO A 44 15.03 -13.85 -8.78
C PRO A 44 16.08 -13.83 -9.90
N GLU A 45 16.45 -15.00 -10.41
CA GLU A 45 17.43 -15.18 -11.50
C GLU A 45 16.93 -14.63 -12.85
N GLN A 46 15.63 -14.43 -12.99
CA GLN A 46 15.00 -13.84 -14.19
C GLN A 46 15.00 -12.30 -14.17
N ILE A 47 15.49 -11.70 -13.08
CA ILE A 47 15.49 -10.24 -12.87
C ILE A 47 16.88 -9.72 -13.16
N ASN A 48 17.14 -9.31 -14.41
CA ASN A 48 18.40 -8.68 -14.81
C ASN A 48 18.14 -7.27 -15.33
N LEU A 49 19.01 -6.33 -14.95
CA LEU A 49 19.05 -5.01 -15.58
C LEU A 49 19.82 -5.10 -16.90
N ALA A 50 19.47 -4.22 -17.84
CA ALA A 50 20.21 -4.09 -19.09
C ALA A 50 21.69 -3.73 -18.83
N ASP A 51 22.61 -4.37 -19.55
CA ASP A 51 24.06 -4.23 -19.37
C ASP A 51 24.59 -2.85 -19.80
N ASP A 52 23.78 -2.05 -20.48
CA ASP A 52 24.12 -0.72 -21.02
C ASP A 52 23.99 0.43 -20.00
N ILE A 53 23.53 0.15 -18.78
CA ILE A 53 23.46 1.17 -17.73
C ILE A 53 24.78 1.25 -16.96
N HIS A 54 25.57 2.29 -17.27
CA HIS A 54 26.90 2.52 -16.73
C HIS A 54 26.92 3.65 -15.67
N LEU A 55 26.14 3.48 -14.59
CA LEU A 55 26.24 4.36 -13.42
C LEU A 55 27.28 3.84 -12.43
N ALA A 56 27.79 4.73 -11.58
CA ALA A 56 28.68 4.35 -10.49
C ALA A 56 28.03 3.26 -9.63
N ARG A 57 28.84 2.30 -9.16
CA ARG A 57 28.36 1.24 -8.27
C ARG A 57 28.65 1.64 -6.83
N ASP A 58 27.61 1.83 -6.04
CA ASP A 58 27.65 2.19 -4.63
C ASP A 58 26.67 1.30 -3.84
N GLY A 59 26.59 1.51 -2.55
CA GLY A 59 25.65 0.80 -1.69
C GLY A 59 24.19 1.17 -1.95
N TRP A 60 23.30 0.46 -1.27
CA TRP A 60 21.90 0.77 -1.24
C TRP A 60 21.63 2.09 -0.48
N PRO A 61 20.55 2.83 -0.82
CA PRO A 61 20.15 4.01 -0.06
C PRO A 61 20.02 3.71 1.44
N SER A 62 20.31 4.69 2.28
CA SER A 62 20.03 4.62 3.72
C SER A 62 18.57 4.88 4.02
N ALA A 63 18.07 4.47 5.20
CA ALA A 63 16.68 4.71 5.60
C ALA A 63 16.30 6.22 5.64
N ARG A 64 17.27 7.08 5.97
CA ARG A 64 17.13 8.55 5.90
C ARG A 64 17.93 9.08 4.71
N TRP A 65 17.64 8.59 3.51
CA TRP A 65 18.37 8.84 2.27
C TRP A 65 18.56 10.33 1.95
N TRP A 66 17.66 11.20 2.37
CA TRP A 66 17.68 12.65 2.13
C TRP A 66 18.78 13.36 2.90
N THR A 67 19.26 12.83 4.04
CA THR A 67 20.31 13.45 4.86
C THR A 67 21.65 13.56 4.13
N ARG A 68 21.86 12.80 3.06
CA ARG A 68 23.07 12.90 2.21
C ARG A 68 23.22 14.27 1.51
N TYR A 69 22.12 15.01 1.37
CA TYR A 69 22.15 16.35 0.78
C TYR A 69 22.60 17.43 1.77
N HIS A 70 22.72 17.12 3.05
CA HIS A 70 23.13 18.03 4.12
C HIS A 70 22.30 19.32 4.16
N ASP A 71 21.00 19.23 3.89
CA ASP A 71 20.06 20.35 3.85
C ASP A 71 19.07 20.28 5.02
N VAL A 72 19.32 21.14 6.02
CA VAL A 72 18.51 21.18 7.25
C VAL A 72 17.04 21.58 6.98
N GLN A 73 16.78 22.39 5.92
CA GLN A 73 15.41 22.75 5.56
C GLN A 73 14.67 21.54 4.99
N LEU A 74 15.31 20.77 4.12
CA LEU A 74 14.77 19.54 3.58
C LEU A 74 14.52 18.50 4.69
N ASP A 75 15.49 18.30 5.58
CA ASP A 75 15.37 17.37 6.70
C ASP A 75 14.13 17.70 7.54
N ALA A 76 13.97 18.98 7.93
CA ALA A 76 12.83 19.41 8.75
C ALA A 76 11.48 19.26 8.04
N LEU A 77 11.40 19.51 6.72
CA LEU A 77 10.19 19.35 5.94
C LEU A 77 9.78 17.88 5.81
N ILE A 78 10.74 16.98 5.56
CA ILE A 78 10.45 15.55 5.47
C ILE A 78 10.04 15.00 6.84
N GLU A 79 10.72 15.36 7.92
CA GLU A 79 10.34 14.94 9.27
C GLU A 79 8.94 15.42 9.65
N GLN A 80 8.60 16.66 9.31
CA GLN A 80 7.24 17.19 9.52
C GLN A 80 6.21 16.41 8.68
N ALA A 81 6.50 16.13 7.40
CA ALA A 81 5.60 15.38 6.53
C ALA A 81 5.36 13.96 7.05
N LEU A 82 6.42 13.26 7.48
CA LEU A 82 6.33 11.91 8.03
C LEU A 82 5.56 11.86 9.36
N SER A 83 5.55 12.95 10.15
CA SER A 83 4.74 13.02 11.38
C SER A 83 3.28 13.37 11.12
N ASP A 84 3.01 14.38 10.29
CA ASP A 84 1.75 15.12 10.27
C ASP A 84 0.92 14.91 8.99
N ALA A 85 1.53 14.38 7.91
CA ALA A 85 0.83 14.22 6.65
C ALA A 85 -0.44 13.35 6.81
N PRO A 86 -1.60 13.79 6.29
CA PRO A 86 -2.84 13.01 6.36
C PRO A 86 -2.71 11.59 5.77
N THR A 87 -1.90 11.43 4.72
CA THR A 87 -1.61 10.12 4.11
C THR A 87 -0.88 9.18 5.07
N MET A 88 0.03 9.70 5.91
CA MET A 88 0.69 8.92 6.97
C MET A 88 -0.29 8.50 8.06
N VAL A 89 -1.17 9.41 8.47
CA VAL A 89 -2.22 9.11 9.47
C VAL A 89 -3.15 8.01 8.95
N ILE A 90 -3.55 8.08 7.67
CA ILE A 90 -4.34 7.04 7.00
C ILE A 90 -3.61 5.70 7.00
N ALA A 91 -2.33 5.67 6.62
CA ALA A 91 -1.53 4.44 6.58
C ALA A 91 -1.43 3.80 7.98
N ARG A 92 -1.09 4.57 9.01
CA ARG A 92 -1.04 4.11 10.41
C ARG A 92 -2.39 3.61 10.92
N THR A 93 -3.48 4.29 10.55
CA THR A 93 -4.85 3.88 10.92
C THR A 93 -5.22 2.55 10.27
N ARG A 94 -4.82 2.31 9.01
CA ARG A 94 -5.02 1.01 8.34
C ARG A 94 -4.26 -0.14 9.04
N VAL A 95 -3.06 0.13 9.56
CA VAL A 95 -2.32 -0.84 10.38
C VAL A 95 -3.07 -1.13 11.68
N ALA A 96 -3.56 -0.08 12.38
CA ALA A 96 -4.34 -0.26 13.60
C ALA A 96 -5.63 -1.07 13.35
N GLN A 97 -6.33 -0.78 12.25
CA GLN A 97 -7.50 -1.54 11.81
C GLN A 97 -7.14 -3.02 11.56
N ALA A 98 -6.09 -3.29 10.78
CA ALA A 98 -5.68 -4.66 10.48
C ALA A 98 -5.29 -5.45 11.75
N ARG A 99 -4.68 -4.80 12.74
CA ARG A 99 -4.42 -5.41 14.06
C ARG A 99 -5.71 -5.74 14.81
N SER A 100 -6.70 -4.86 14.76
CA SER A 100 -8.03 -5.13 15.36
C SER A 100 -8.73 -6.29 14.65
N ASP A 101 -8.59 -6.39 13.32
CA ASP A 101 -9.13 -7.51 12.54
C ASP A 101 -8.46 -8.85 12.94
N VAL A 102 -7.16 -8.86 13.21
CA VAL A 102 -6.45 -10.04 13.75
C VAL A 102 -7.05 -10.45 15.09
N GLU A 103 -7.26 -9.51 16.02
CA GLU A 103 -7.86 -9.82 17.33
C GLU A 103 -9.31 -10.30 17.16
N LEU A 104 -10.09 -9.71 16.26
CA LEU A 104 -11.44 -10.16 15.97
C LEU A 104 -11.47 -11.61 15.46
N VAL A 105 -10.57 -11.99 14.55
CA VAL A 105 -10.48 -13.37 14.05
C VAL A 105 -10.02 -14.31 15.15
N ARG A 106 -9.11 -13.91 16.05
CA ARG A 106 -8.67 -14.70 17.22
C ARG A 106 -9.82 -15.02 18.17
N THR A 107 -10.77 -14.09 18.36
CA THR A 107 -11.92 -14.31 19.24
C THR A 107 -12.84 -15.43 18.73
N GLY A 108 -12.79 -15.78 17.45
CA GLY A 108 -13.57 -16.88 16.88
C GLY A 108 -13.26 -18.26 17.47
N SER A 109 -12.06 -18.48 18.02
CA SER A 109 -11.65 -19.70 18.74
C SER A 109 -11.71 -19.57 20.27
N SER A 110 -12.12 -18.41 20.77
CA SER A 110 -12.22 -18.16 22.21
C SER A 110 -13.56 -18.62 22.76
N LEU A 111 -13.60 -18.87 24.07
CA LEU A 111 -14.84 -19.14 24.76
C LEU A 111 -15.78 -17.93 24.64
N GLN A 112 -16.93 -18.11 24.01
CA GLN A 112 -17.99 -17.11 23.92
C GLN A 112 -19.00 -17.36 25.05
N MET A 113 -19.35 -16.34 25.81
CA MET A 113 -20.37 -16.41 26.84
C MET A 113 -21.42 -15.33 26.61
N VAL A 114 -22.67 -15.70 26.71
CA VAL A 114 -23.81 -14.79 26.53
C VAL A 114 -24.84 -15.02 27.63
N ALA A 115 -25.25 -13.96 28.30
CA ALA A 115 -26.45 -14.00 29.17
C ALA A 115 -27.68 -13.84 28.28
N LEU A 116 -28.67 -14.67 28.51
CA LEU A 116 -29.94 -14.62 27.78
C LEU A 116 -31.11 -14.63 28.77
N ALA A 117 -32.14 -13.88 28.41
CA ALA A 117 -33.44 -13.92 29.07
C ALA A 117 -34.49 -13.83 27.98
N SER A 118 -35.41 -14.75 27.95
CA SER A 118 -36.55 -14.75 27.02
C SER A 118 -37.83 -15.09 27.75
N LEU A 119 -38.90 -14.49 27.29
CA LEU A 119 -40.26 -14.79 27.68
C LEU A 119 -41.05 -15.02 26.41
N ASP A 120 -41.46 -16.24 26.22
CA ASP A 120 -42.28 -16.64 25.08
C ASP A 120 -43.69 -17.02 25.54
N ARG A 121 -44.73 -16.47 24.88
CA ARG A 121 -46.12 -16.82 25.12
C ARG A 121 -46.69 -17.44 23.86
N GLU A 122 -46.88 -18.74 23.93
CA GLU A 122 -47.30 -19.57 22.82
C GLU A 122 -48.72 -20.13 23.02
N HIS A 123 -49.47 -20.12 21.94
CA HIS A 123 -50.74 -20.88 21.81
C HIS A 123 -50.49 -22.15 21.02
N VAL A 124 -50.48 -23.30 21.70
CA VAL A 124 -50.24 -24.58 21.03
C VAL A 124 -51.50 -25.01 20.28
N SER A 125 -51.33 -25.28 18.98
CA SER A 125 -52.45 -25.74 18.11
C SER A 125 -52.93 -27.14 18.52
N ALA A 126 -54.22 -27.29 18.73
CA ALA A 126 -54.85 -28.59 19.02
C ALA A 126 -54.65 -29.62 17.91
N ASN A 127 -54.52 -29.16 16.65
CA ASN A 127 -54.28 -29.99 15.47
C ASN A 127 -52.79 -30.18 15.14
N GLY A 128 -51.88 -29.54 15.87
CA GLY A 128 -50.43 -29.69 15.72
C GLY A 128 -49.89 -30.96 16.37
N PHE A 129 -48.64 -31.30 16.08
CA PHE A 129 -47.96 -32.50 16.59
C PHE A 129 -48.01 -32.62 18.14
N LEU A 130 -47.87 -31.50 18.85
CA LEU A 130 -47.93 -31.46 20.32
C LEU A 130 -49.32 -31.24 20.87
N GLY A 131 -50.31 -30.91 20.02
CA GLY A 131 -51.68 -30.58 20.44
C GLY A 131 -52.35 -31.59 21.35
N PRO A 132 -52.40 -32.90 21.00
CA PRO A 132 -52.97 -33.94 21.86
C PRO A 132 -52.32 -34.07 23.24
N PHE A 133 -51.03 -33.75 23.37
CA PHE A 133 -50.29 -33.85 24.61
C PHE A 133 -50.28 -32.54 25.40
N ALA A 134 -50.42 -31.40 24.73
CA ALA A 134 -50.34 -30.07 25.32
C ALA A 134 -51.66 -29.49 25.78
N MET A 135 -52.82 -30.09 25.35
CA MET A 135 -54.12 -29.49 25.56
C MET A 135 -54.63 -29.51 26.99
N ASN A 136 -54.40 -30.55 27.75
CA ASN A 136 -54.81 -30.62 29.15
C ASN A 136 -54.32 -31.91 29.83
N VAL A 137 -53.16 -31.90 30.45
CA VAL A 137 -52.67 -32.99 31.30
C VAL A 137 -52.32 -32.41 32.66
N PRO A 138 -53.30 -32.15 33.53
CA PRO A 138 -53.08 -31.48 34.83
C PRO A 138 -52.08 -32.20 35.73
N ALA A 139 -52.00 -33.54 35.61
CA ALA A 139 -51.01 -34.34 36.33
C ALA A 139 -49.56 -34.03 36.00
N LEU A 140 -49.29 -33.41 34.82
CA LEU A 140 -47.95 -32.94 34.40
C LEU A 140 -47.83 -31.42 34.46
N GLY A 141 -48.78 -30.71 35.10
CA GLY A 141 -48.79 -29.24 35.14
C GLY A 141 -49.12 -28.55 33.82
N LEU A 142 -49.61 -29.30 32.82
CA LEU A 142 -49.91 -28.79 31.48
C LEU A 142 -51.38 -28.40 31.43
N THR A 143 -51.67 -27.09 31.48
CA THR A 143 -53.05 -26.53 31.50
C THR A 143 -53.34 -25.69 30.23
N GLY A 144 -52.79 -26.12 29.10
CA GLY A 144 -52.90 -25.41 27.81
C GLY A 144 -54.29 -24.94 27.42
N PRO A 145 -54.53 -24.32 26.25
CA PRO A 145 -53.58 -24.24 25.11
C PRO A 145 -52.53 -23.13 25.16
N TRP A 146 -52.58 -22.25 26.13
CA TRP A 146 -51.62 -21.15 26.28
C TRP A 146 -50.51 -21.50 27.25
N TYR A 147 -49.27 -21.36 26.82
CA TYR A 147 -48.06 -21.54 27.66
C TYR A 147 -47.27 -20.25 27.71
N THR A 148 -46.59 -20.03 28.83
CA THR A 148 -45.69 -18.88 28.99
C THR A 148 -44.33 -19.43 29.47
N GLU A 149 -43.44 -19.66 28.52
CA GLU A 149 -42.10 -20.16 28.83
C GLU A 149 -41.18 -19.00 29.17
N GLY A 150 -40.54 -19.08 30.33
CA GLY A 150 -39.49 -18.18 30.78
C GLY A 150 -38.17 -18.91 30.77
N ILE A 151 -37.14 -18.31 30.13
CA ILE A 151 -35.76 -18.81 30.16
C ILE A 151 -34.86 -17.68 30.63
N VAL A 152 -34.01 -17.93 31.64
CA VAL A 152 -33.00 -17.01 32.10
C VAL A 152 -31.71 -17.80 32.39
N GLY A 153 -30.60 -17.41 31.81
CA GLY A 153 -29.35 -18.12 32.03
C GLY A 153 -28.14 -17.58 31.31
N VAL A 154 -27.08 -18.34 31.33
CA VAL A 154 -25.83 -18.07 30.65
C VAL A 154 -25.55 -19.23 29.70
N GLY A 155 -25.42 -18.90 28.42
CA GLY A 155 -24.94 -19.80 27.38
C GLY A 155 -23.44 -19.61 27.18
N ALA A 156 -22.72 -20.69 26.88
CA ALA A 156 -21.33 -20.67 26.48
C ALA A 156 -21.14 -21.52 25.22
N SER A 157 -20.24 -21.10 24.34
CA SER A 157 -19.85 -21.86 23.15
C SER A 157 -18.34 -21.76 22.94
N LEU A 158 -17.74 -22.87 22.52
CA LEU A 158 -16.32 -23.00 22.21
C LEU A 158 -16.14 -23.85 20.95
N ASP A 159 -15.56 -23.25 19.90
CA ASP A 159 -15.15 -24.00 18.72
C ASP A 159 -13.73 -24.54 18.91
N VAL A 160 -13.56 -25.85 18.75
CA VAL A 160 -12.28 -26.53 18.94
C VAL A 160 -11.60 -26.69 17.58
N ASP A 161 -10.46 -26.01 17.38
CA ASP A 161 -9.74 -26.03 16.10
C ASP A 161 -8.79 -27.22 15.97
N ILE A 162 -9.36 -28.39 15.69
CA ILE A 162 -8.60 -29.65 15.53
C ILE A 162 -7.79 -29.63 14.22
N TRP A 163 -8.40 -29.16 13.13
CA TRP A 163 -7.86 -29.23 11.78
C TRP A 163 -7.13 -27.96 11.31
N GLY A 164 -6.99 -26.98 12.19
CA GLY A 164 -6.25 -25.76 11.91
C GLY A 164 -6.97 -24.74 11.04
N LYS A 165 -8.30 -24.84 10.88
CA LYS A 165 -9.10 -23.86 10.14
C LYS A 165 -8.95 -22.45 10.73
N GLN A 166 -9.15 -22.33 12.04
CA GLN A 166 -9.08 -21.06 12.74
C GLN A 166 -7.65 -20.53 12.80
N ARG A 167 -6.66 -21.41 13.05
CA ARG A 167 -5.24 -21.05 12.98
C ARG A 167 -4.84 -20.51 11.62
N ALA A 168 -5.30 -21.12 10.54
CA ALA A 168 -5.06 -20.64 9.18
C ALA A 168 -5.74 -19.29 8.91
N GLN A 169 -6.96 -19.05 9.42
CA GLN A 169 -7.63 -17.74 9.33
C GLN A 169 -6.87 -16.65 10.09
N ILE A 170 -6.37 -16.96 11.29
CA ILE A 170 -5.53 -16.05 12.08
C ILE A 170 -4.24 -15.74 11.31
N ALA A 171 -3.55 -16.76 10.78
CA ALA A 171 -2.32 -16.59 10.00
C ALA A 171 -2.56 -15.71 8.76
N ALA A 172 -3.68 -15.90 8.05
CA ALA A 172 -4.07 -15.04 6.94
C ALA A 172 -4.26 -13.58 7.38
N SER A 173 -4.92 -13.34 8.51
CA SER A 173 -5.13 -11.99 9.04
C SER A 173 -3.84 -11.32 9.49
N VAL A 174 -2.91 -12.08 10.10
CA VAL A 174 -1.56 -11.60 10.46
C VAL A 174 -0.76 -11.25 9.20
N GLY A 175 -0.82 -12.07 8.15
CA GLY A 175 -0.21 -11.76 6.86
C GLY A 175 -0.72 -10.44 6.27
N VAL A 176 -2.04 -10.20 6.33
CA VAL A 176 -2.63 -8.91 5.91
C VAL A 176 -2.12 -7.75 6.78
N SER A 177 -2.00 -7.94 8.10
CA SER A 177 -1.46 -6.91 9.01
C SER A 177 0.00 -6.57 8.68
N ASN A 178 0.84 -7.57 8.36
CA ASN A 178 2.22 -7.38 7.94
C ASN A 178 2.30 -6.65 6.57
N ALA A 179 1.38 -6.97 5.64
CA ALA A 179 1.27 -6.23 4.37
C ALA A 179 0.98 -4.74 4.62
N ARG A 180 0.07 -4.40 5.54
CA ARG A 180 -0.23 -3.00 5.89
C ARG A 180 0.94 -2.27 6.53
N LEU A 181 1.78 -2.97 7.31
CA LEU A 181 3.03 -2.40 7.83
C LEU A 181 4.00 -2.04 6.70
N ALA A 182 4.22 -2.95 5.75
CA ALA A 182 5.06 -2.70 4.59
C ALA A 182 4.49 -1.58 3.69
N GLU A 183 3.17 -1.52 3.49
CA GLU A 183 2.51 -0.40 2.79
C GLU A 183 2.76 0.95 3.49
N THR A 184 2.81 0.97 4.84
CA THR A 184 3.12 2.20 5.57
C THR A 184 4.52 2.70 5.23
N SER A 185 5.50 1.81 5.15
CA SER A 185 6.86 2.17 4.73
C SER A 185 6.93 2.59 3.26
N ALA A 186 6.07 2.05 2.38
CA ALA A 186 5.95 2.53 1.01
C ALA A 186 5.41 3.96 0.95
N VAL A 187 4.42 4.30 1.79
CA VAL A 187 3.89 5.66 1.93
C VAL A 187 4.94 6.62 2.49
N GLU A 188 5.74 6.20 3.48
CA GLU A 188 6.87 6.99 4.02
C GLU A 188 7.88 7.33 2.92
N LEU A 189 8.23 6.35 2.10
CA LEU A 189 9.13 6.55 0.96
C LEU A 189 8.51 7.51 -0.06
N GLU A 190 7.25 7.33 -0.43
CA GLU A 190 6.54 8.19 -1.36
C GLU A 190 6.52 9.65 -0.87
N ILE A 191 6.09 9.90 0.37
CA ILE A 191 6.03 11.23 0.95
C ILE A 191 7.42 11.87 0.99
N SER A 192 8.45 11.14 1.45
CA SER A 192 9.81 11.69 1.54
C SER A 192 10.37 12.08 0.17
N THR A 193 10.11 11.28 -0.87
CA THR A 193 10.54 11.57 -2.24
C THR A 193 9.77 12.73 -2.85
N ASP A 194 8.46 12.80 -2.64
CA ASP A 194 7.62 13.86 -3.18
C ASP A 194 7.94 15.21 -2.52
N VAL A 195 8.19 15.26 -1.20
CA VAL A 195 8.67 16.45 -0.49
C VAL A 195 9.99 16.92 -1.08
N ALA A 196 10.95 16.02 -1.28
CA ALA A 196 12.26 16.36 -1.83
C ALA A 196 12.16 16.89 -3.27
N GLN A 197 11.33 16.29 -4.12
CA GLN A 197 11.11 16.76 -5.50
C GLN A 197 10.48 18.16 -5.52
N LEU A 198 9.45 18.40 -4.70
CA LEU A 198 8.82 19.72 -4.60
C LEU A 198 9.78 20.78 -4.05
N TYR A 199 10.54 20.43 -3.01
CA TYR A 199 11.52 21.31 -2.41
C TYR A 199 12.62 21.72 -3.41
N TYR A 200 13.25 20.76 -4.09
CA TYR A 200 14.29 21.08 -5.08
C TYR A 200 13.72 21.71 -6.35
N GLY A 201 12.47 21.46 -6.69
CA GLY A 201 11.75 22.22 -7.71
C GLY A 201 11.63 23.72 -7.33
N ILE A 202 11.36 24.04 -6.06
CA ILE A 202 11.36 25.41 -5.54
C ILE A 202 12.78 26.02 -5.61
N GLN A 203 13.80 25.29 -5.17
CA GLN A 203 15.20 25.77 -5.18
C GLN A 203 15.70 26.02 -6.60
N THR A 204 15.39 25.12 -7.54
CA THR A 204 15.70 25.32 -8.97
C THR A 204 15.04 26.58 -9.52
N THR A 205 13.79 26.82 -9.13
CA THR A 205 13.04 27.99 -9.61
C THR A 205 13.56 29.30 -8.99
N TYR A 206 14.04 29.30 -7.74
CA TYR A 206 14.74 30.47 -7.16
C TYR A 206 15.98 30.83 -7.96
N GLN A 207 16.84 29.85 -8.25
CA GLN A 207 18.06 30.11 -9.07
C GLN A 207 17.72 30.55 -10.51
N LEU A 208 16.63 30.02 -11.08
CA LEU A 208 16.13 30.49 -12.36
C LEU A 208 15.74 31.99 -12.32
N ILE A 209 15.06 32.43 -11.27
CA ILE A 209 14.70 33.84 -11.09
C ILE A 209 15.95 34.70 -10.97
N ASP A 210 16.99 34.25 -10.27
CA ASP A 210 18.24 34.99 -10.16
C ASP A 210 18.90 35.20 -11.54
N LEU A 211 18.99 34.17 -12.35
CA LEU A 211 19.51 34.26 -13.72
C LEU A 211 18.63 35.12 -14.63
N LEU A 212 17.30 35.06 -14.50
CA LEU A 212 16.38 35.91 -15.22
C LEU A 212 16.48 37.38 -14.80
N ASN A 213 16.77 37.69 -13.54
CA ASN A 213 17.02 39.03 -13.05
C ASN A 213 18.31 39.59 -13.63
N GLU A 214 19.40 38.81 -13.70
CA GLU A 214 20.63 39.22 -14.40
C GLU A 214 20.35 39.55 -15.88
N LEU A 215 19.56 38.70 -16.55
CA LEU A 215 19.18 38.93 -17.94
C LEU A 215 18.31 40.18 -18.09
N HIS A 216 17.41 40.44 -17.12
CA HIS A 216 16.57 41.62 -17.10
C HIS A 216 17.39 42.93 -16.95
N GLU A 217 18.40 42.91 -16.08
CA GLU A 217 19.30 44.08 -15.91
C GLU A 217 20.01 44.42 -17.23
N VAL A 218 20.49 43.41 -17.97
CA VAL A 218 21.06 43.58 -19.29
C VAL A 218 20.05 44.16 -20.26
N ALA A 219 18.82 43.65 -20.30
CA ALA A 219 17.76 44.12 -21.18
C ALA A 219 17.34 45.58 -20.91
N VAL A 220 17.19 45.94 -19.63
CA VAL A 220 16.88 47.35 -19.21
C VAL A 220 17.94 48.30 -19.71
N PHE A 221 19.25 47.99 -19.50
CA PHE A 221 20.33 48.80 -20.02
C PHE A 221 20.31 48.91 -21.57
N THR A 222 20.06 47.80 -22.25
CA THR A 222 19.97 47.77 -23.70
C THR A 222 18.84 48.65 -24.23
N VAL A 223 17.64 48.63 -23.63
CA VAL A 223 16.53 49.52 -23.95
C VAL A 223 16.92 50.98 -23.77
N GLN A 224 17.50 51.33 -22.61
CA GLN A 224 17.94 52.70 -22.33
C GLN A 224 18.96 53.21 -23.38
N ALA A 225 19.89 52.35 -23.77
CA ALA A 225 20.90 52.69 -24.79
C ALA A 225 20.28 52.91 -26.18
N HIS A 226 19.39 52.04 -26.59
CA HIS A 226 18.67 52.19 -27.87
C HIS A 226 17.73 53.41 -27.85
N GLU A 227 17.07 53.70 -26.75
CA GLU A 227 16.23 54.89 -26.58
C GLU A 227 17.04 56.19 -26.72
N ALA A 228 18.22 56.29 -26.08
CA ALA A 228 19.12 57.43 -26.17
C ALA A 228 19.68 57.64 -27.61
N ARG A 229 19.90 56.53 -28.36
CA ARG A 229 20.37 56.58 -29.76
C ARG A 229 19.24 56.97 -30.73
N ALA A 230 18.06 56.38 -30.55
CA ALA A 230 16.88 56.70 -31.36
C ALA A 230 16.45 58.18 -31.18
N ALA A 231 16.48 58.71 -29.94
CA ALA A 231 16.17 60.12 -29.62
C ALA A 231 17.13 61.10 -30.31
N ARG A 232 18.38 60.67 -30.62
CA ARG A 232 19.39 61.43 -31.33
C ARG A 232 19.41 61.20 -32.84
N GLY A 233 18.48 60.36 -33.34
CA GLY A 233 18.45 59.98 -34.76
C GLY A 233 19.59 59.09 -35.21
N LEU A 234 20.31 58.50 -34.30
CA LEU A 234 21.48 57.63 -34.58
C LEU A 234 21.08 56.16 -34.83
N GLU A 235 19.84 55.80 -34.58
CA GLU A 235 19.35 54.44 -34.73
C GLU A 235 17.87 54.41 -35.14
N ALA A 236 17.45 53.39 -35.87
CA ALA A 236 16.07 53.19 -36.23
C ALA A 236 15.22 52.81 -34.99
N ARG A 237 14.02 53.35 -34.88
CA ARG A 237 13.05 53.07 -33.80
C ARG A 237 12.71 51.57 -33.69
N THR A 238 12.82 50.82 -34.78
CA THR A 238 12.60 49.37 -34.76
C THR A 238 13.48 48.62 -33.76
N ARG A 239 14.75 49.02 -33.65
CA ARG A 239 15.68 48.42 -32.68
C ARG A 239 15.26 48.66 -31.23
N LEU A 240 14.74 49.84 -30.93
CA LEU A 240 14.22 50.16 -29.60
C LEU A 240 12.99 49.29 -29.28
N GLU A 241 12.07 49.16 -30.24
CA GLU A 241 10.86 48.34 -30.01
C GLU A 241 11.18 46.85 -29.91
N GLU A 242 12.18 46.32 -30.66
CA GLU A 242 12.71 44.97 -30.50
C GLU A 242 13.28 44.74 -29.07
N ALA A 243 14.12 45.67 -28.56
CA ALA A 243 14.70 45.60 -27.23
C ALA A 243 13.62 45.64 -26.12
N ARG A 244 12.59 46.51 -26.28
CA ARG A 244 11.44 46.56 -25.37
C ARG A 244 10.66 45.23 -25.34
N ALA A 245 10.40 44.67 -26.53
CA ALA A 245 9.72 43.38 -26.64
C ALA A 245 10.51 42.26 -25.93
N GLN A 246 11.84 42.26 -26.05
CA GLN A 246 12.71 41.30 -25.37
C GLN A 246 12.66 41.48 -23.84
N GLN A 247 12.74 42.74 -23.35
CA GLN A 247 12.61 43.02 -21.90
C GLN A 247 11.29 42.50 -21.34
N LEU A 248 10.15 42.79 -21.98
CA LEU A 248 8.84 42.32 -21.57
C LEU A 248 8.74 40.78 -21.61
N GLY A 249 9.44 40.15 -22.57
CA GLY A 249 9.56 38.69 -22.64
C GLY A 249 10.22 38.09 -21.39
N ILE A 250 11.29 38.72 -20.89
CA ILE A 250 12.02 38.31 -19.68
C ILE A 250 11.15 38.57 -18.44
N GLU A 251 10.49 39.75 -18.32
CA GLU A 251 9.59 40.05 -17.22
C GLU A 251 8.46 39.03 -17.14
N ARG A 252 7.88 38.62 -18.25
CA ARG A 252 6.88 37.54 -18.30
C ARG A 252 7.42 36.23 -17.76
N GLN A 253 8.67 35.86 -18.07
CA GLN A 253 9.30 34.64 -17.55
C GLN A 253 9.49 34.73 -16.03
N ILE A 254 9.91 35.88 -15.48
CA ILE A 254 10.03 36.11 -14.03
C ILE A 254 8.68 35.93 -13.34
N VAL A 255 7.62 36.55 -13.86
CA VAL A 255 6.25 36.41 -13.31
C VAL A 255 5.80 34.95 -13.35
N SER A 256 6.08 34.23 -14.42
CA SER A 256 5.76 32.80 -14.53
C SER A 256 6.52 31.95 -13.51
N ALA A 257 7.83 32.18 -13.34
CA ALA A 257 8.65 31.47 -12.35
C ALA A 257 8.19 31.75 -10.90
N GLN A 258 7.83 33.01 -10.60
CA GLN A 258 7.23 33.35 -9.29
C GLN A 258 5.89 32.63 -9.05
N ALA A 259 5.06 32.52 -10.09
CA ALA A 259 3.81 31.77 -10.01
C ALA A 259 4.08 30.28 -9.76
N GLN A 260 5.08 29.71 -10.42
CA GLN A 260 5.51 28.31 -10.22
C GLN A 260 5.94 28.06 -8.76
N ILE A 261 6.74 28.94 -8.16
CA ILE A 261 7.11 28.83 -6.74
C ILE A 261 5.86 28.79 -5.86
N ARG A 262 4.89 29.67 -6.09
CA ARG A 262 3.64 29.68 -5.32
C ARG A 262 2.88 28.36 -5.46
N GLN A 263 2.78 27.80 -6.66
CA GLN A 263 2.15 26.51 -6.92
C GLN A 263 2.88 25.34 -6.21
N LEU A 264 4.20 25.29 -6.30
CA LEU A 264 5.00 24.25 -5.66
C LEU A 264 4.90 24.35 -4.12
N ARG A 265 4.88 25.56 -3.57
CA ARG A 265 4.68 25.78 -2.13
C ARG A 265 3.30 25.31 -1.67
N GLU A 266 2.24 25.56 -2.43
CA GLU A 266 0.89 25.06 -2.12
C GLU A 266 0.82 23.54 -2.20
N SER A 267 1.47 22.93 -3.20
CA SER A 267 1.57 21.47 -3.30
C SER A 267 2.31 20.87 -2.11
N LEU A 268 3.43 21.48 -1.72
CA LEU A 268 4.19 21.06 -0.54
C LEU A 268 3.40 21.22 0.76
N ARG A 269 2.71 22.37 0.92
CA ARG A 269 1.84 22.63 2.07
C ARG A 269 0.75 21.57 2.22
N ALA A 270 0.10 21.23 1.10
CA ALA A 270 -0.94 20.20 1.09
C ALA A 270 -0.37 18.83 1.43
N LEU A 271 0.81 18.49 0.88
CA LEU A 271 1.47 17.20 1.11
C LEU A 271 1.85 16.99 2.58
N ILE A 272 2.41 18.02 3.24
CA ILE A 272 2.77 17.95 4.66
C ILE A 272 1.58 18.13 5.62
N GLY A 273 0.38 18.36 5.10
CA GLY A 273 -0.82 18.56 5.92
C GLY A 273 -0.85 19.89 6.70
N ALA A 274 -0.04 20.88 6.28
CA ALA A 274 0.04 22.16 6.97
C ALA A 274 -1.17 23.06 6.69
N GLY A 275 -1.61 23.81 7.71
CA GLY A 275 -2.59 24.90 7.57
C GLY A 275 -2.07 26.04 6.69
N PRO A 276 -2.89 27.10 6.45
CA PRO A 276 -2.52 28.21 5.56
C PRO A 276 -1.16 28.86 5.88
N ASP A 277 -0.84 29.02 7.15
CA ASP A 277 0.42 29.63 7.64
C ASP A 277 1.41 28.59 8.19
N GLY A 278 1.13 27.30 8.01
CA GLY A 278 1.92 26.22 8.62
C GLY A 278 3.19 25.84 7.86
N LEU A 279 3.38 26.30 6.62
CA LEU A 279 4.59 26.06 5.86
C LEU A 279 5.66 27.06 6.25
N ARG A 280 6.79 26.59 6.80
CA ARG A 280 7.95 27.41 7.11
C ARG A 280 8.45 28.17 5.88
N VAL A 281 9.13 29.28 6.10
CA VAL A 281 9.82 30.01 5.02
C VAL A 281 10.90 29.11 4.45
N ILE A 282 10.87 28.93 3.14
CA ILE A 282 11.90 28.20 2.38
C ILE A 282 12.87 29.24 1.82
N ASN A 283 14.06 29.25 2.35
CA ASN A 283 15.13 30.13 1.88
C ASN A 283 15.85 29.52 0.67
N PRO A 284 16.31 30.31 -0.30
CA PRO A 284 17.12 29.84 -1.41
C PRO A 284 18.41 29.19 -0.92
N VAL A 285 18.73 28.00 -1.47
CA VAL A 285 19.99 27.30 -1.26
C VAL A 285 20.53 26.78 -2.60
N ALA A 286 21.83 26.57 -2.69
CA ALA A 286 22.43 25.97 -3.88
C ALA A 286 21.96 24.53 -4.07
N LEU A 287 21.71 24.14 -5.33
CA LEU A 287 21.37 22.75 -5.65
C LEU A 287 22.58 21.84 -5.35
N PRO A 288 22.37 20.71 -4.67
CA PRO A 288 23.43 19.72 -4.49
C PRO A 288 23.84 19.13 -5.84
N ARG A 289 25.08 18.66 -5.93
CA ARG A 289 25.52 17.89 -7.11
C ARG A 289 24.91 16.50 -7.05
N SER A 290 24.37 16.02 -8.17
CA SER A 290 23.89 14.66 -8.27
C SER A 290 25.04 13.66 -8.01
N GLN A 291 24.74 12.64 -7.19
CA GLN A 291 25.64 11.53 -6.83
C GLN A 291 24.93 10.19 -7.10
N ALA A 292 24.21 10.12 -8.22
CA ALA A 292 23.45 8.93 -8.59
C ALA A 292 24.38 7.72 -8.76
N ALA A 293 24.03 6.64 -8.08
CA ALA A 293 24.75 5.38 -8.16
C ALA A 293 23.75 4.20 -8.10
N LEU A 294 24.14 3.07 -8.70
CA LEU A 294 23.36 1.82 -8.62
C LEU A 294 24.07 0.83 -7.69
N PRO A 295 23.33 -0.01 -6.95
CA PRO A 295 23.91 -1.11 -6.20
C PRO A 295 24.66 -2.10 -7.11
N ALA A 296 25.69 -2.74 -6.57
CA ALA A 296 26.50 -3.71 -7.33
C ALA A 296 25.69 -4.96 -7.73
N THR A 297 24.73 -5.36 -6.88
CA THR A 297 23.82 -6.49 -7.09
C THR A 297 22.38 -6.02 -6.94
N LEU A 298 21.58 -6.19 -7.99
CA LEU A 298 20.20 -5.67 -8.03
C LEU A 298 19.13 -6.75 -7.94
N SER A 299 19.41 -7.98 -8.38
CA SER A 299 18.36 -8.98 -8.64
C SER A 299 17.57 -9.41 -7.39
N TYR A 300 18.19 -10.13 -6.47
CA TYR A 300 17.50 -10.65 -5.28
C TYR A 300 17.24 -9.57 -4.23
N GLU A 301 18.21 -8.67 -4.03
CA GLU A 301 18.13 -7.65 -3.00
C GLU A 301 17.04 -6.61 -3.28
N LEU A 302 16.74 -6.32 -4.55
CA LEU A 302 15.67 -5.40 -4.93
C LEU A 302 14.31 -5.87 -4.39
N LEU A 303 14.02 -7.17 -4.45
CA LEU A 303 12.78 -7.74 -3.94
C LEU A 303 12.64 -7.59 -2.41
N ALA A 304 13.76 -7.67 -1.69
CA ALA A 304 13.78 -7.55 -0.23
C ALA A 304 13.76 -6.11 0.27
N ARG A 305 14.19 -5.14 -0.58
CA ARG A 305 14.40 -3.74 -0.19
C ARG A 305 13.31 -2.79 -0.67
N ARG A 306 12.32 -3.26 -1.41
CA ARG A 306 11.16 -2.46 -1.81
C ARG A 306 9.96 -2.78 -0.91
N PRO A 307 9.44 -1.78 -0.17
CA PRO A 307 8.33 -2.00 0.75
C PRO A 307 7.02 -2.39 0.04
N ASP A 308 6.77 -1.90 -1.17
CA ASP A 308 5.61 -2.27 -1.99
C ASP A 308 5.64 -3.74 -2.42
N LEU A 309 6.80 -4.27 -2.80
CA LEU A 309 6.97 -5.69 -3.13
C LEU A 309 6.84 -6.58 -1.89
N GLN A 310 7.35 -6.13 -0.75
CA GLN A 310 7.16 -6.84 0.52
C GLN A 310 5.68 -6.89 0.94
N ALA A 311 4.94 -5.80 0.75
CA ALA A 311 3.50 -5.79 1.01
C ALA A 311 2.77 -6.83 0.15
N MET A 312 3.06 -6.87 -1.16
CA MET A 312 2.46 -7.84 -2.08
C MET A 312 2.82 -9.27 -1.70
N ARG A 313 4.06 -9.55 -1.30
CA ARG A 313 4.49 -10.86 -0.82
C ARG A 313 3.70 -11.32 0.40
N TRP A 314 3.47 -10.42 1.38
CA TRP A 314 2.63 -10.71 2.53
C TRP A 314 1.17 -10.99 2.16
N TYR A 315 0.61 -10.33 1.13
CA TYR A 315 -0.72 -10.65 0.61
C TYR A 315 -0.77 -12.03 -0.05
N VAL A 316 0.26 -12.41 -0.81
CA VAL A 316 0.37 -13.78 -1.37
C VAL A 316 0.40 -14.81 -0.24
N GLU A 317 1.24 -14.64 0.77
CA GLU A 317 1.34 -15.53 1.93
C GLU A 317 0.00 -15.63 2.68
N ALA A 318 -0.66 -14.49 2.94
CA ALA A 318 -2.00 -14.47 3.54
C ALA A 318 -3.03 -15.27 2.71
N SER A 319 -2.93 -15.23 1.37
CA SER A 319 -3.83 -15.96 0.48
C SER A 319 -3.62 -17.47 0.54
N LEU A 320 -2.37 -17.93 0.70
CA LEU A 320 -2.07 -19.36 0.90
C LEU A 320 -2.71 -19.88 2.19
N HIS A 321 -2.66 -19.11 3.28
CA HIS A 321 -3.36 -19.47 4.51
C HIS A 321 -4.89 -19.49 4.35
N ARG A 322 -5.47 -18.64 3.47
CA ARG A 322 -6.90 -18.73 3.14
C ARG A 322 -7.25 -20.02 2.41
N ILE A 323 -6.36 -20.51 1.54
CA ILE A 323 -6.52 -21.83 0.90
C ILE A 323 -6.51 -22.94 1.95
N ASP A 324 -5.60 -22.87 2.93
CA ASP A 324 -5.53 -23.88 4.00
C ASP A 324 -6.80 -23.84 4.88
N ALA A 325 -7.31 -22.67 5.21
CA ALA A 325 -8.59 -22.52 5.91
C ALA A 325 -9.77 -23.10 5.10
N ALA A 326 -9.80 -22.87 3.78
CA ALA A 326 -10.81 -23.43 2.89
C ALA A 326 -10.72 -24.96 2.78
N ARG A 327 -9.51 -25.54 2.75
CA ARG A 327 -9.29 -26.99 2.84
C ARG A 327 -9.73 -27.57 4.17
N ALA A 328 -9.41 -26.89 5.28
CA ALA A 328 -9.80 -27.34 6.61
C ALA A 328 -11.32 -27.38 6.80
N ALA A 329 -12.09 -26.61 6.03
CA ALA A 329 -13.55 -26.61 6.08
C ALA A 329 -14.21 -27.91 5.55
N PHE A 330 -13.47 -28.80 4.87
CA PHE A 330 -13.95 -30.11 4.45
C PHE A 330 -13.95 -31.14 5.57
N TYR A 331 -13.20 -30.90 6.64
CA TYR A 331 -13.10 -31.79 7.78
C TYR A 331 -14.22 -31.53 8.80
N PRO A 332 -14.51 -32.52 9.71
CA PRO A 332 -15.53 -32.35 10.73
C PRO A 332 -15.20 -31.18 11.65
N SER A 333 -16.16 -30.30 11.94
CA SER A 333 -16.03 -29.27 12.98
C SER A 333 -16.44 -29.82 14.34
N PHE A 334 -15.75 -29.36 15.37
CA PHE A 334 -16.00 -29.72 16.76
C PHE A 334 -16.39 -28.46 17.53
N ASP A 335 -17.58 -28.50 18.17
CA ASP A 335 -18.03 -27.42 19.03
C ASP A 335 -18.50 -27.97 20.38
N ILE A 336 -18.34 -27.16 21.41
CA ILE A 336 -18.87 -27.44 22.74
C ILE A 336 -19.80 -26.30 23.12
N LYS A 337 -21.09 -26.64 23.36
CA LYS A 337 -22.08 -25.70 23.87
C LYS A 337 -22.41 -26.04 25.31
N ALA A 338 -22.54 -25.05 26.16
CA ALA A 338 -23.00 -25.20 27.52
C ALA A 338 -24.10 -24.18 27.83
N PHE A 339 -25.03 -24.57 28.65
CA PHE A 339 -26.04 -23.68 29.21
C PHE A 339 -26.21 -23.97 30.68
N PHE A 340 -26.26 -22.91 31.46
CA PHE A 340 -26.63 -22.93 32.88
C PHE A 340 -27.68 -21.84 33.12
N GLY A 341 -28.85 -22.24 33.63
CA GLY A 341 -29.91 -21.29 33.90
C GLY A 341 -31.17 -21.91 34.45
N PHE A 342 -32.26 -21.25 34.23
CA PHE A 342 -33.59 -21.63 34.66
C PHE A 342 -34.54 -21.62 33.47
N ASN A 343 -35.41 -22.60 33.38
CA ASN A 343 -36.48 -22.74 32.37
C ASN A 343 -37.75 -23.19 33.07
N ALA A 344 -38.84 -22.43 32.86
CA ALA A 344 -40.12 -22.80 33.44
C ALA A 344 -41.29 -22.39 32.52
N LEU A 345 -42.34 -23.20 32.48
CA LEU A 345 -43.60 -22.91 31.79
C LEU A 345 -44.50 -21.96 32.58
N HIS A 346 -44.18 -21.67 33.83
CA HIS A 346 -44.87 -20.72 34.70
C HIS A 346 -43.83 -19.78 35.32
N LEU A 347 -44.04 -18.51 35.13
CA LEU A 347 -43.09 -17.47 35.62
C LEU A 347 -42.85 -17.51 37.14
N ALA A 348 -43.89 -17.92 37.91
CA ALA A 348 -43.78 -18.06 39.37
C ALA A 348 -42.75 -19.11 39.79
N ASP A 349 -42.52 -20.12 38.95
CA ASP A 349 -41.62 -21.24 39.23
C ASP A 349 -40.22 -21.03 38.64
N LEU A 350 -40.00 -19.95 37.88
CA LEU A 350 -38.80 -19.77 37.08
C LEU A 350 -37.51 -19.84 37.93
N PHE A 351 -37.50 -19.26 39.13
CA PHE A 351 -36.34 -19.26 40.01
C PHE A 351 -36.35 -20.35 41.06
N THR A 352 -37.14 -21.42 40.91
CA THR A 352 -37.08 -22.57 41.79
C THR A 352 -35.98 -23.54 41.41
N HIS A 353 -35.53 -24.36 42.35
CA HIS A 353 -34.55 -25.42 42.11
C HIS A 353 -35.01 -26.43 41.04
N ALA A 354 -36.31 -26.67 40.97
CA ALA A 354 -36.92 -27.56 39.96
C ALA A 354 -36.85 -27.06 38.52
N SER A 355 -36.67 -25.75 38.33
CA SER A 355 -36.53 -25.09 37.00
C SER A 355 -35.05 -24.93 36.57
N GLN A 356 -34.13 -25.38 37.40
CA GLN A 356 -32.69 -25.32 37.08
C GLN A 356 -32.36 -26.24 35.90
N GLN A 357 -31.68 -25.70 34.89
CA GLN A 357 -31.28 -26.42 33.69
C GLN A 357 -29.75 -26.30 33.51
N ILE A 358 -29.06 -27.42 33.31
CA ILE A 358 -27.66 -27.52 33.03
C ILE A 358 -27.49 -28.40 31.80
N ASN A 359 -26.95 -27.84 30.75
CA ASN A 359 -26.66 -28.58 29.51
C ASN A 359 -25.18 -28.45 29.15
N LEU A 360 -24.57 -29.57 28.76
CA LEU A 360 -23.24 -29.64 28.14
C LEU A 360 -23.38 -30.49 26.88
N ILE A 361 -23.19 -29.88 25.74
CA ILE A 361 -23.50 -30.49 24.44
C ILE A 361 -22.25 -30.40 23.56
N PRO A 362 -21.39 -31.43 23.57
CA PRO A 362 -20.35 -31.56 22.56
C PRO A 362 -20.99 -31.88 21.21
N GLY A 363 -20.63 -31.13 20.19
CA GLY A 363 -21.14 -31.27 18.83
C GLY A 363 -20.04 -31.70 17.85
N LEU A 364 -20.40 -32.56 16.89
CA LEU A 364 -19.56 -32.92 15.75
C LEU A 364 -20.41 -32.74 14.49
N THR A 365 -19.96 -31.87 13.59
CA THR A 365 -20.65 -31.63 12.32
C THR A 365 -19.73 -31.93 11.15
N LEU A 366 -20.12 -32.89 10.29
CA LEU A 366 -19.42 -33.24 9.06
C LEU A 366 -20.32 -32.89 7.87
N PRO A 367 -19.92 -31.99 6.95
CA PRO A 367 -20.66 -31.75 5.72
C PRO A 367 -20.54 -32.95 4.77
N ILE A 368 -21.66 -33.69 4.56
CA ILE A 368 -21.73 -34.83 3.64
C ILE A 368 -22.12 -34.36 2.24
N PHE A 369 -23.08 -33.47 2.15
CA PHE A 369 -23.56 -32.88 0.88
C PHE A 369 -23.88 -31.40 1.10
N ASP A 370 -23.26 -30.54 0.32
CA ASP A 370 -23.38 -29.08 0.44
C ASP A 370 -23.68 -28.37 -0.90
N GLY A 371 -24.07 -29.13 -1.92
CA GLY A 371 -24.32 -28.58 -3.27
C GLY A 371 -23.10 -28.01 -3.98
N GLY A 372 -21.88 -28.39 -3.57
CA GLY A 372 -20.62 -27.93 -4.16
C GLY A 372 -20.06 -26.63 -3.55
N ARG A 373 -20.68 -26.10 -2.47
CA ARG A 373 -20.27 -24.86 -1.82
C ARG A 373 -18.82 -24.87 -1.34
N LEU A 374 -18.35 -25.96 -0.73
CA LEU A 374 -16.97 -26.08 -0.23
C LEU A 374 -15.95 -26.11 -1.37
N ASN A 375 -16.26 -26.82 -2.47
CA ASN A 375 -15.40 -26.83 -3.66
C ASN A 375 -15.36 -25.46 -4.33
N ALA A 376 -16.48 -24.77 -4.45
CA ALA A 376 -16.55 -23.41 -4.98
C ALA A 376 -15.74 -22.44 -4.11
N ASN A 377 -15.83 -22.55 -2.78
CA ASN A 377 -15.04 -21.72 -1.85
C ASN A 377 -13.54 -22.00 -1.97
N LEU A 378 -13.12 -23.26 -2.05
CA LEU A 378 -11.72 -23.63 -2.25
C LEU A 378 -11.19 -23.16 -3.61
N SER A 379 -11.98 -23.31 -4.68
CA SER A 379 -11.64 -22.80 -6.00
C SER A 379 -11.48 -21.29 -5.98
N GLY A 380 -12.44 -20.56 -5.38
CA GLY A 380 -12.35 -19.10 -5.21
C GLY A 380 -11.12 -18.66 -4.44
N ALA A 381 -10.75 -19.39 -3.37
CA ALA A 381 -9.52 -19.09 -2.62
C ALA A 381 -8.24 -19.31 -3.46
N ARG A 382 -8.20 -20.37 -4.30
CA ARG A 382 -7.08 -20.64 -5.21
C ARG A 382 -6.95 -19.57 -6.29
N GLU A 383 -8.05 -19.22 -6.95
CA GLU A 383 -8.03 -18.18 -7.98
C GLU A 383 -7.69 -16.81 -7.39
N GLY A 384 -8.16 -16.53 -6.17
CA GLY A 384 -7.74 -15.34 -5.43
C GLY A 384 -6.24 -15.30 -5.13
N SER A 385 -5.63 -16.45 -4.83
CA SER A 385 -4.17 -16.58 -4.65
C SER A 385 -3.43 -16.40 -5.97
N ASN A 386 -3.88 -17.04 -7.05
CA ASN A 386 -3.31 -16.91 -8.39
C ASN A 386 -3.30 -15.44 -8.85
N LEU A 387 -4.41 -14.72 -8.61
CA LEU A 387 -4.50 -13.29 -8.91
C LEU A 387 -3.42 -12.48 -8.16
N LEU A 388 -3.23 -12.74 -6.86
CA LEU A 388 -2.23 -12.04 -6.05
C LEU A 388 -0.80 -12.36 -6.49
N ILE A 389 -0.52 -13.61 -6.88
CA ILE A 389 0.78 -14.01 -7.44
C ILE A 389 1.07 -13.24 -8.73
N GLU A 390 0.10 -13.14 -9.65
CA GLU A 390 0.29 -12.39 -10.89
C GLU A 390 0.43 -10.88 -10.65
N GLN A 391 -0.28 -10.33 -9.67
CA GLN A 391 -0.10 -8.94 -9.25
C GLN A 391 1.31 -8.71 -8.68
N TYR A 392 1.83 -9.63 -7.88
CA TYR A 392 3.20 -9.58 -7.41
C TYR A 392 4.20 -9.66 -8.57
N ASN A 393 4.03 -10.61 -9.50
CA ASN A 393 4.87 -10.75 -10.68
C ASN A 393 4.89 -9.45 -11.51
N GLN A 394 3.73 -8.85 -11.73
CA GLN A 394 3.64 -7.57 -12.44
C GLN A 394 4.34 -6.42 -11.67
N ALA A 395 4.20 -6.38 -10.34
CA ALA A 395 4.89 -5.39 -9.52
C ALA A 395 6.41 -5.53 -9.58
N VAL A 396 6.93 -6.77 -9.60
CA VAL A 396 8.36 -7.06 -9.78
C VAL A 396 8.86 -6.56 -11.14
N LEU A 397 8.14 -6.84 -12.23
CA LEU A 397 8.50 -6.36 -13.57
C LEU A 397 8.49 -4.82 -13.64
N ASN A 398 7.51 -4.19 -13.02
CA ASN A 398 7.44 -2.73 -12.93
C ASN A 398 8.64 -2.17 -12.14
N ALA A 399 9.02 -2.79 -11.03
CA ALA A 399 10.16 -2.38 -10.22
C ALA A 399 11.47 -2.39 -11.01
N VAL A 400 11.71 -3.46 -11.78
CA VAL A 400 12.89 -3.58 -12.65
C VAL A 400 12.88 -2.50 -13.73
N ARG A 401 11.72 -2.33 -14.40
CA ARG A 401 11.53 -1.26 -15.39
C ARG A 401 11.84 0.12 -14.81
N ASP A 402 11.32 0.43 -13.61
CA ASP A 402 11.48 1.74 -12.99
C ASP A 402 12.98 2.05 -12.72
N VAL A 403 13.73 1.08 -12.21
CA VAL A 403 15.18 1.22 -12.02
C VAL A 403 15.91 1.40 -13.36
N ALA A 404 15.57 0.58 -14.38
CA ALA A 404 16.20 0.64 -15.68
C ALA A 404 15.95 1.99 -16.38
N GLN A 405 14.70 2.45 -16.40
CA GLN A 405 14.32 3.72 -17.02
C GLN A 405 14.99 4.91 -16.33
N THR A 406 14.94 4.95 -15.00
CA THR A 406 15.55 6.05 -14.23
C THR A 406 17.06 6.06 -14.37
N GLY A 407 17.71 4.89 -14.34
CA GLY A 407 19.14 4.75 -14.54
C GLY A 407 19.60 5.22 -15.93
N SER A 408 18.91 4.78 -16.99
CA SER A 408 19.19 5.21 -18.37
C SER A 408 18.99 6.72 -18.56
N ARG A 409 17.95 7.29 -17.94
CA ARG A 409 17.66 8.73 -18.04
C ARG A 409 18.71 9.58 -17.32
N LEU A 410 19.16 9.14 -16.13
CA LEU A 410 20.27 9.79 -15.42
C LEU A 410 21.55 9.80 -16.25
N GLN A 411 21.89 8.68 -16.88
CA GLN A 411 23.07 8.58 -17.76
C GLN A 411 22.97 9.55 -18.95
N ALA A 412 21.79 9.65 -19.58
CA ALA A 412 21.55 10.60 -20.68
C ALA A 412 21.68 12.04 -20.21
N LEU A 413 21.07 12.40 -19.06
CA LEU A 413 21.15 13.75 -18.50
C LEU A 413 22.59 14.14 -18.10
N ASP A 414 23.38 13.21 -17.58
CA ASP A 414 24.79 13.48 -17.29
C ASP A 414 25.59 13.79 -18.57
N ALA A 415 25.38 13.00 -19.62
CA ALA A 415 26.01 13.26 -20.92
C ALA A 415 25.59 14.63 -21.51
N GLU A 416 24.30 14.98 -21.43
CA GLU A 416 23.79 16.27 -21.84
C GLU A 416 24.40 17.42 -21.02
N ALA A 417 24.52 17.26 -19.70
CA ALA A 417 25.12 18.25 -18.80
C ALA A 417 26.60 18.47 -19.11
N GLN A 418 27.34 17.42 -19.50
CA GLN A 418 28.75 17.56 -19.92
C GLN A 418 28.87 18.38 -21.22
N LEU A 419 28.03 18.10 -22.22
CA LEU A 419 27.98 18.88 -23.46
C LEU A 419 27.58 20.33 -23.20
N GLN A 420 26.61 20.55 -22.31
CA GLN A 420 26.16 21.89 -21.92
C GLN A 420 27.27 22.70 -21.23
N LYS A 421 28.10 22.08 -20.37
CA LYS A 421 29.26 22.75 -19.76
C LYS A 421 30.28 23.19 -20.80
N GLN A 422 30.61 22.34 -21.77
CA GLN A 422 31.53 22.71 -22.89
C GLN A 422 30.93 23.87 -23.71
N ARG A 423 29.64 23.87 -23.96
CA ARG A 423 28.95 24.93 -24.68
C ARG A 423 29.02 26.27 -23.93
N ILE A 424 28.88 26.25 -22.61
CA ILE A 424 29.08 27.44 -21.75
C ILE A 424 30.50 27.97 -21.90
N GLU A 425 31.53 27.12 -21.93
CA GLU A 425 32.93 27.55 -22.11
C GLU A 425 33.10 28.30 -23.43
N PHE A 426 32.53 27.83 -24.54
CA PHE A 426 32.64 28.50 -25.85
C PHE A 426 31.91 29.84 -25.86
N VAL A 427 30.71 29.95 -25.34
CA VAL A 427 29.96 31.22 -25.31
C VAL A 427 30.58 32.19 -24.30
N ALA A 428 31.16 31.72 -23.22
CA ALA A 428 31.90 32.53 -22.25
C ALA A 428 33.19 33.12 -22.89
N PHE A 429 33.94 32.33 -23.66
CA PHE A 429 35.07 32.83 -24.43
C PHE A 429 34.68 33.93 -25.39
N ALA A 430 33.55 33.76 -26.14
CA ALA A 430 33.04 34.78 -27.02
C ALA A 430 32.68 36.07 -26.28
N ARG A 431 32.01 36.00 -25.15
CA ARG A 431 31.72 37.15 -24.23
C ARG A 431 33.00 37.83 -23.80
N ASP A 432 34.00 37.09 -23.33
CA ASP A 432 35.29 37.63 -22.83
C ASP A 432 36.05 38.34 -23.93
N SER A 433 35.99 37.86 -25.18
CA SER A 433 36.55 38.53 -26.36
C SER A 433 35.88 39.87 -26.62
N VAL A 434 34.56 39.96 -26.59
CA VAL A 434 33.81 41.22 -26.78
C VAL A 434 34.08 42.19 -25.63
N GLU A 435 34.15 41.71 -24.38
CA GLU A 435 34.50 42.53 -23.21
C GLU A 435 35.91 43.12 -23.33
N ALA A 436 36.90 42.31 -23.77
CA ALA A 436 38.25 42.78 -24.01
C ALA A 436 38.35 43.85 -25.13
N HIS A 437 37.52 43.74 -26.18
CA HIS A 437 37.38 44.77 -27.24
C HIS A 437 36.76 46.05 -26.68
N TYR A 438 35.73 45.94 -25.82
CA TYR A 438 35.12 47.10 -25.16
C TYR A 438 36.12 47.85 -24.29
N GLN A 439 36.93 47.16 -23.48
CA GLN A 439 37.98 47.77 -22.64
C GLN A 439 39.03 48.49 -23.43
N ARG A 440 39.27 48.10 -24.70
CA ARG A 440 40.20 48.76 -25.62
C ARG A 440 39.51 49.83 -26.48
N GLY A 441 38.24 50.13 -26.24
CA GLY A 441 37.47 51.09 -27.02
C GLY A 441 37.06 50.63 -28.43
N LEU A 442 37.22 49.33 -28.74
CA LEU A 442 36.90 48.73 -30.04
C LEU A 442 35.47 48.18 -30.15
N ALA A 443 34.77 48.12 -29.05
CA ALA A 443 33.35 47.69 -28.98
C ALA A 443 32.55 48.66 -28.12
N SER A 444 31.24 48.74 -28.31
CA SER A 444 30.34 49.53 -27.46
C SER A 444 30.03 48.81 -26.16
N ARG A 445 29.65 49.58 -25.14
CA ARG A 445 29.16 49.00 -23.85
C ARG A 445 27.91 48.15 -24.06
N VAL A 446 27.02 48.50 -25.01
CA VAL A 446 25.85 47.73 -25.39
C VAL A 446 26.29 46.33 -25.88
N ALA A 447 27.25 46.27 -26.83
CA ALA A 447 27.73 45.00 -27.35
C ALA A 447 28.35 44.12 -26.26
N ALA A 448 29.10 44.71 -25.32
CA ALA A 448 29.69 43.96 -24.19
C ALA A 448 28.60 43.38 -23.25
N LEU A 449 27.52 44.10 -22.99
CA LEU A 449 26.41 43.61 -22.17
C LEU A 449 25.55 42.60 -22.91
N GLU A 450 25.24 42.82 -24.17
CA GLU A 450 24.50 41.88 -25.02
C GLU A 450 25.24 40.54 -25.16
N ALA A 451 26.59 40.55 -25.18
CA ALA A 451 27.42 39.33 -25.18
C ALA A 451 27.24 38.45 -23.92
N ARG A 452 26.65 38.96 -22.82
CA ARG A 452 26.33 38.19 -21.65
C ARG A 452 25.06 37.35 -21.81
N GLN A 453 24.13 37.80 -22.64
CA GLN A 453 22.83 37.12 -22.82
C GLN A 453 22.96 35.65 -23.22
N PRO A 454 23.79 35.24 -24.22
CA PRO A 454 23.98 33.84 -24.55
C PRO A 454 24.55 33.02 -23.39
N VAL A 455 25.46 33.59 -22.57
CA VAL A 455 26.04 32.88 -21.42
C VAL A 455 24.97 32.58 -20.38
N ILE A 456 24.14 33.59 -20.05
CA ILE A 456 23.02 33.41 -19.09
C ILE A 456 22.02 32.40 -19.64
N ALA A 457 21.69 32.44 -20.93
CA ALA A 457 20.80 31.46 -21.55
C ALA A 457 21.31 30.01 -21.42
N GLU A 458 22.62 29.80 -21.64
CA GLU A 458 23.23 28.47 -21.47
C GLU A 458 23.32 28.06 -19.98
N GLN A 459 23.48 29.01 -19.07
CA GLN A 459 23.42 28.74 -17.62
C GLN A 459 22.01 28.33 -17.19
N VAL A 460 20.96 28.94 -17.74
CA VAL A 460 19.56 28.52 -17.52
C VAL A 460 19.33 27.09 -18.01
N ALA A 461 19.88 26.73 -19.17
CA ALA A 461 19.80 25.37 -19.70
C ALA A 461 20.52 24.37 -18.77
N LEU A 462 21.73 24.70 -18.29
CA LEU A 462 22.47 23.85 -17.34
C LEU A 462 21.73 23.71 -16.01
N LEU A 463 21.16 24.79 -15.49
CA LEU A 463 20.35 24.76 -14.27
C LEU A 463 19.15 23.81 -14.42
N THR A 464 18.48 23.85 -15.56
CA THR A 464 17.35 22.96 -15.87
C THR A 464 17.79 21.50 -15.88
N LEU A 465 18.92 21.19 -16.54
CA LEU A 465 19.49 19.82 -16.53
C LEU A 465 19.87 19.37 -15.12
N ASN A 466 20.50 20.21 -14.32
CA ASN A 466 20.85 19.88 -12.93
C ASN A 466 19.61 19.61 -12.07
N GLY A 467 18.55 20.39 -12.23
CA GLY A 467 17.27 20.17 -11.56
C GLY A 467 16.61 18.85 -11.97
N GLN A 468 16.64 18.51 -13.26
CA GLN A 468 16.14 17.23 -13.78
C GLN A 468 16.99 16.04 -13.26
N MET A 469 18.31 16.14 -13.27
CA MET A 469 19.20 15.11 -12.73
C MET A 469 18.90 14.84 -11.26
N LEU A 470 18.69 15.87 -10.46
CA LEU A 470 18.37 15.72 -9.04
C LEU A 470 16.98 15.07 -8.85
N GLY A 471 16.00 15.44 -9.66
CA GLY A 471 14.68 14.81 -9.66
C GLY A 471 14.73 13.31 -10.00
N GLU A 472 15.51 12.94 -11.03
CA GLU A 472 15.70 11.54 -11.42
C GLU A 472 16.53 10.76 -10.40
N GLU A 473 17.49 11.38 -9.70
CA GLU A 473 18.21 10.76 -8.59
C GLU A 473 17.29 10.41 -7.41
N ILE A 474 16.36 11.32 -7.08
CA ILE A 474 15.31 11.05 -6.08
C ILE A 474 14.39 9.93 -6.55
N ALA A 475 13.99 9.93 -7.82
CA ALA A 475 13.19 8.85 -8.42
C ALA A 475 13.92 7.50 -8.40
N LEU A 476 15.25 7.48 -8.67
CA LEU A 476 16.06 6.27 -8.54
C LEU A 476 16.11 5.78 -7.09
N THR A 477 16.23 6.68 -6.13
CA THR A 477 16.17 6.34 -4.70
C THR A 477 14.84 5.68 -4.34
N LYS A 478 13.71 6.20 -4.86
CA LYS A 478 12.37 5.59 -4.73
C LYS A 478 12.33 4.20 -5.38
N ALA A 479 12.82 4.07 -6.60
CA ALA A 479 12.84 2.81 -7.34
C ALA A 479 13.69 1.72 -6.64
N LEU A 480 14.75 2.12 -5.93
CA LEU A 480 15.60 1.25 -5.11
C LEU A 480 15.03 0.97 -3.70
N GLY A 481 13.87 1.53 -3.36
CA GLY A 481 13.19 1.29 -2.08
C GLY A 481 13.63 2.18 -0.93
N GLY A 482 14.39 3.27 -1.17
CA GLY A 482 14.67 4.33 -0.19
C GLY A 482 15.34 3.88 1.10
N GLY A 483 16.09 2.78 1.06
CA GLY A 483 16.77 2.24 2.24
C GLY A 483 15.87 1.41 3.17
N TYR A 484 14.69 1.03 2.72
CA TYR A 484 13.81 0.14 3.48
C TYR A 484 14.50 -1.17 3.85
N ARG A 485 14.25 -1.62 5.06
CA ARG A 485 14.59 -2.95 5.55
C ARG A 485 13.33 -3.54 6.17
N ALA A 486 12.97 -4.75 5.78
CA ALA A 486 11.84 -5.42 6.37
C ALA A 486 12.02 -5.57 7.88
N ASP A 487 11.06 -5.09 8.65
CA ASP A 487 10.98 -5.42 10.07
C ASP A 487 10.75 -6.92 10.23
N PRO A 488 11.21 -7.53 11.33
CA PRO A 488 10.91 -8.91 11.61
C PRO A 488 9.36 -9.08 11.63
N PRO A 489 8.83 -10.16 11.00
CA PRO A 489 7.40 -10.38 10.95
C PRO A 489 6.82 -10.48 12.38
N VAL A 490 5.59 -10.02 12.55
CA VAL A 490 4.87 -10.20 13.81
C VAL A 490 4.70 -11.71 14.03
N GLU A 491 5.45 -12.27 14.97
CA GLU A 491 5.36 -13.68 15.30
C GLU A 491 4.00 -13.97 15.95
N LEU A 492 3.38 -15.05 15.50
CA LEU A 492 2.23 -15.64 16.16
C LEU A 492 2.73 -16.25 17.48
N THR A 493 2.69 -15.50 18.58
CA THR A 493 2.86 -16.11 19.89
C THR A 493 1.69 -17.07 20.14
N PRO A 494 1.92 -18.39 20.21
CA PRO A 494 0.87 -19.31 20.63
C PRO A 494 0.51 -18.98 22.09
N ARG A 495 -0.76 -18.67 22.34
CA ARG A 495 -1.34 -18.65 23.70
C ARG A 495 -1.96 -19.98 24.00
#